data_96159544535e5dab557e92d1890bf193
#
_entry.id   96159544535e5dab557e92d1890bf193
#
_cell.length_a   1.000
_cell.length_b   1.000
_cell.length_c   1.000
_cell.angle_alpha   90.00
_cell.angle_beta   90.00
_cell.angle_gamma   90.00
#
_symmetry.space_group_name_H-M   'P 1'
#
loop_
_entity.id
_entity.type
_entity.pdbx_description
1 polymer ?
#
loop_
_entity_poly.entity_id
_entity_poly.type
_entity_poly.pdbx_seq_one_letter_code
_entity_poly.pdbx_strand_id
1 'polypeptide(L)'
;MIQFILYSIGVFLTIILLLVIILLTAKKYLSPSGNVNIEINGDKTISVSQGASLMTTLNENGIFLPSACGGKASCGQCKVQVMEGGGEILDSEKPHFTRKEIKDNWRLGCQCKVKSDMKIKVPESVLGVKEWECTVISNKNVSSFIKEFIVALPPGEHMDFIPGSYAQIKIPAYDCIDYDKDFNKEDIGKDYLPSWEKFNIFSLKAHNPEDTIRAYSMANYPAEGDRITLTVRIAITPFKPRPEVGFQDVPTGIASSYIFSRKPGDKVIMSGPYGDFHPIFDSNREMIWVGGGAGMAPLRAQIMHMTKTLQCRDREMHYFYGARSLVEAFFVEDFLELEKEFPNFHFHLALDRPDPEADKAGVKYTAGFVHQVMYETYLKDHDAPEDIEYYMCGPGPMSKAVQDMLDSLGVDPESIMFDNFG
;
A
#
# COMPACT_ATOMS: atom_id res chain seq x y z
N MET A 1 3.11 60.47 7.52
CA MET A 1 2.71 59.19 6.93
C MET A 1 3.65 58.05 7.33
N ILE A 2 4.96 58.11 7.08
CA ILE A 2 5.95 57.08 7.41
C ILE A 2 5.99 56.73 8.91
N GLN A 3 5.98 57.76 9.79
CA GLN A 3 5.93 57.57 11.24
C GLN A 3 4.69 56.78 11.70
N PHE A 4 3.54 57.03 11.12
CA PHE A 4 2.29 56.33 11.44
C PHE A 4 2.34 54.87 11.02
N ILE A 5 2.93 54.57 9.87
CA ILE A 5 3.16 53.21 9.36
C ILE A 5 4.12 52.44 10.31
N LEU A 6 5.21 53.08 10.73
CA LEU A 6 6.18 52.50 11.65
C LEU A 6 5.56 52.19 13.02
N TYR A 7 4.72 53.10 13.56
CA TYR A 7 3.98 52.84 14.78
C TYR A 7 2.99 51.68 14.66
N SER A 8 2.24 51.62 13.52
CA SER A 8 1.29 50.51 13.29
C SER A 8 1.98 49.18 13.17
N ILE A 9 3.13 49.12 12.47
CA ILE A 9 3.97 47.91 12.37
C ILE A 9 4.51 47.51 13.76
N GLY A 10 5.01 48.49 14.54
CA GLY A 10 5.52 48.23 15.87
C GLY A 10 4.45 47.64 16.82
N VAL A 11 3.24 48.23 16.82
CA VAL A 11 2.10 47.70 17.61
C VAL A 11 1.70 46.30 17.14
N PHE A 12 1.63 46.06 15.85
CA PHE A 12 1.28 44.76 15.29
C PHE A 12 2.28 43.67 15.66
N LEU A 13 3.59 43.94 15.52
CA LEU A 13 4.66 43.03 15.90
C LEU A 13 4.64 42.74 17.41
N THR A 14 4.37 43.76 18.23
CA THR A 14 4.26 43.57 19.71
C THR A 14 3.09 42.66 20.08
N ILE A 15 1.94 42.83 19.42
CA ILE A 15 0.77 41.98 19.66
C ILE A 15 1.07 40.53 19.24
N ILE A 16 1.68 40.30 18.06
CA ILE A 16 2.07 38.96 17.61
C ILE A 16 3.05 38.33 18.60
N LEU A 17 4.08 39.05 19.00
CA LEU A 17 5.08 38.54 19.95
C LEU A 17 4.43 38.14 21.26
N LEU A 18 3.52 38.96 21.77
CA LEU A 18 2.78 38.69 23.01
C LEU A 18 1.89 37.45 22.87
N LEU A 19 1.19 37.30 21.76
CA LEU A 19 0.40 36.09 21.46
C LEU A 19 1.28 34.83 21.38
N VAL A 20 2.43 34.92 20.71
CA VAL A 20 3.39 33.80 20.62
C VAL A 20 3.91 33.42 22.01
N ILE A 21 4.27 34.41 22.84
CA ILE A 21 4.71 34.16 24.24
C ILE A 21 3.60 33.49 25.06
N ILE A 22 2.36 33.97 24.93
CA ILE A 22 1.20 33.38 25.62
C ILE A 22 1.00 31.92 25.14
N LEU A 23 1.05 31.66 23.82
CA LEU A 23 0.88 30.34 23.28
C LEU A 23 2.00 29.38 23.70
N LEU A 24 3.25 29.82 23.66
CA LEU A 24 4.40 29.02 24.13
C LEU A 24 4.33 28.71 25.61
N THR A 25 3.93 29.70 26.40
CA THR A 25 3.74 29.55 27.87
C THR A 25 2.57 28.61 28.16
N ALA A 26 1.44 28.79 27.49
CA ALA A 26 0.29 27.91 27.62
C ALA A 26 0.65 26.47 27.20
N LYS A 27 1.38 26.29 26.06
CA LYS A 27 1.88 24.99 25.63
C LYS A 27 2.76 24.34 26.69
N LYS A 28 3.67 25.09 27.30
CA LYS A 28 4.58 24.57 28.34
C LYS A 28 3.84 24.11 29.63
N TYR A 29 2.80 24.83 30.04
CA TYR A 29 2.08 24.53 31.30
C TYR A 29 0.83 23.65 31.11
N LEU A 30 0.22 23.66 29.92
CA LEU A 30 -0.98 22.87 29.60
C LEU A 30 -0.70 21.58 28.88
N SER A 31 0.51 21.43 28.26
CA SER A 31 0.87 20.12 27.67
C SER A 31 1.14 19.12 28.79
N PRO A 32 0.55 17.93 28.72
CA PRO A 32 0.87 16.86 29.65
C PRO A 32 2.38 16.61 29.63
N SER A 33 3.02 16.65 30.79
CA SER A 33 4.46 16.35 30.94
C SER A 33 4.62 15.28 32.00
N GLY A 34 5.35 14.24 31.69
CA GLY A 34 5.62 13.12 32.59
C GLY A 34 5.67 11.81 31.84
N ASN A 35 6.13 10.78 32.51
CA ASN A 35 6.09 9.42 32.01
C ASN A 35 4.83 8.72 32.48
N VAL A 36 4.28 7.90 31.64
CA VAL A 36 3.14 7.01 31.90
C VAL A 36 3.49 5.59 31.51
N ASN A 37 2.81 4.64 32.07
CA ASN A 37 3.01 3.23 31.82
C ASN A 37 1.93 2.71 30.86
N ILE A 38 2.35 1.96 29.84
CA ILE A 38 1.46 1.23 28.95
C ILE A 38 1.67 -0.25 29.17
N GLU A 39 0.66 -0.92 29.71
CA GLU A 39 0.60 -2.37 29.85
C GLU A 39 0.05 -2.97 28.53
N ILE A 40 0.80 -3.89 27.93
CA ILE A 40 0.52 -4.47 26.62
C ILE A 40 0.27 -5.97 26.79
N ASN A 41 -0.90 -6.44 26.39
CA ASN A 41 -1.35 -7.84 26.48
C ASN A 41 -1.26 -8.48 27.88
N GLY A 42 -1.08 -7.67 28.93
CA GLY A 42 -0.92 -8.16 30.31
C GLY A 42 0.50 -8.61 30.68
N ASP A 43 1.41 -8.71 29.71
CA ASP A 43 2.75 -9.29 29.92
C ASP A 43 3.88 -8.26 29.88
N LYS A 44 3.75 -7.21 29.07
CA LYS A 44 4.79 -6.22 28.84
C LYS A 44 4.34 -4.84 29.30
N THR A 45 5.19 -4.15 30.07
CA THR A 45 4.94 -2.75 30.44
C THR A 45 6.09 -1.88 29.91
N ILE A 46 5.74 -0.77 29.25
CA ILE A 46 6.68 0.23 28.76
C ILE A 46 6.39 1.56 29.45
N SER A 47 7.45 2.30 29.80
CA SER A 47 7.34 3.67 30.36
C SER A 47 7.66 4.68 29.28
N VAL A 48 6.72 5.56 28.96
CA VAL A 48 6.75 6.44 27.79
C VAL A 48 6.35 7.87 28.13
N SER A 49 6.80 8.82 27.33
CA SER A 49 6.40 10.22 27.49
C SER A 49 4.97 10.44 26.98
N GLN A 50 4.24 11.32 27.67
CA GLN A 50 2.90 11.71 27.28
C GLN A 50 2.86 12.60 26.04
N GLY A 51 1.73 12.58 25.29
CA GLY A 51 1.41 13.56 24.25
C GLY A 51 1.42 13.04 22.84
N ALA A 52 2.23 12.03 22.53
CA ALA A 52 2.25 11.39 21.22
C ALA A 52 1.00 10.52 20.95
N SER A 53 0.79 10.09 19.70
CA SER A 53 -0.22 9.07 19.41
C SER A 53 0.25 7.70 19.92
N LEU A 54 -0.71 6.83 20.26
CA LEU A 54 -0.39 5.47 20.69
C LEU A 54 0.42 4.72 19.62
N MET A 55 0.09 4.89 18.35
CA MET A 55 0.84 4.32 17.22
C MET A 55 2.31 4.80 17.23
N THR A 56 2.55 6.10 17.31
CA THR A 56 3.92 6.66 17.36
C THR A 56 4.68 6.11 18.56
N THR A 57 4.05 6.13 19.73
CA THR A 57 4.65 5.66 20.98
C THR A 57 5.01 4.16 20.92
N LEU A 58 4.13 3.33 20.36
CA LEU A 58 4.39 1.90 20.20
C LEU A 58 5.51 1.65 19.20
N ASN A 59 5.53 2.36 18.05
CA ASN A 59 6.58 2.25 17.04
C ASN A 59 7.98 2.60 17.62
N GLU A 60 8.07 3.67 18.42
CA GLU A 60 9.31 4.06 19.12
C GLU A 60 9.80 3.00 20.12
N ASN A 61 8.91 2.12 20.57
CA ASN A 61 9.20 1.02 21.49
C ASN A 61 9.24 -0.37 20.81
N GLY A 62 9.40 -0.41 19.48
CA GLY A 62 9.56 -1.64 18.72
C GLY A 62 8.29 -2.47 18.52
N ILE A 63 7.11 -1.84 18.63
CA ILE A 63 5.82 -2.47 18.35
C ILE A 63 5.18 -1.71 17.18
N PHE A 64 5.23 -2.30 16.00
CA PHE A 64 4.88 -1.65 14.75
C PHE A 64 3.43 -1.97 14.35
N LEU A 65 2.51 -1.03 14.57
CA LEU A 65 1.12 -1.18 14.15
C LEU A 65 0.98 -1.06 12.63
N PRO A 66 0.09 -1.83 12.01
CA PRO A 66 -0.21 -1.70 10.59
C PRO A 66 -0.79 -0.32 10.27
N SER A 67 -0.31 0.32 9.19
CA SER A 67 -0.77 1.66 8.82
C SER A 67 -0.52 1.97 7.34
N ALA A 68 -1.47 1.68 6.46
CA ALA A 68 -1.35 2.01 5.04
C ALA A 68 -1.38 3.53 4.78
N CYS A 69 -2.12 4.30 5.59
CA CYS A 69 -2.27 5.76 5.42
C CYS A 69 -1.18 6.60 6.11
N GLY A 70 -0.27 5.98 6.87
CA GLY A 70 0.74 6.70 7.65
C GLY A 70 0.17 7.52 8.80
N GLY A 71 -0.87 7.01 9.49
CA GLY A 71 -1.43 7.64 10.68
C GLY A 71 -2.51 8.70 10.44
N LYS A 72 -3.07 8.79 9.22
CA LYS A 72 -4.08 9.80 8.84
C LYS A 72 -5.53 9.38 9.11
N ALA A 73 -5.77 8.29 9.83
CA ALA A 73 -7.09 7.72 10.15
C ALA A 73 -7.95 7.32 8.94
N SER A 74 -7.39 7.20 7.73
CA SER A 74 -8.17 6.89 6.53
C SER A 74 -8.21 5.39 6.18
N CYS A 75 -7.25 4.58 6.65
CA CYS A 75 -7.21 3.15 6.30
C CYS A 75 -7.83 2.22 7.35
N GLY A 76 -8.02 2.67 8.59
CA GLY A 76 -8.58 1.85 9.66
C GLY A 76 -7.72 0.69 10.18
N GLN A 77 -6.47 0.51 9.71
CA GLN A 77 -5.69 -0.69 9.99
C GLN A 77 -5.02 -0.70 11.38
N CYS A 78 -4.67 0.47 11.93
CA CYS A 78 -3.96 0.55 13.23
C CYS A 78 -4.88 0.30 14.44
N LYS A 79 -5.72 -0.75 14.36
CA LYS A 79 -6.67 -1.12 15.41
C LYS A 79 -5.96 -1.67 16.64
N VAL A 80 -6.31 -1.14 17.79
CA VAL A 80 -5.84 -1.56 19.12
C VAL A 80 -7.02 -1.57 20.08
N GLN A 81 -7.15 -2.58 20.89
CA GLN A 81 -8.15 -2.59 21.95
C GLN A 81 -7.58 -1.87 23.18
N VAL A 82 -8.16 -0.74 23.58
CA VAL A 82 -7.69 0.07 24.70
C VAL A 82 -8.60 -0.15 25.90
N MET A 83 -8.18 -1.02 26.82
CA MET A 83 -8.97 -1.41 27.98
C MET A 83 -9.09 -0.27 29.00
N GLU A 84 -8.01 0.48 29.20
CA GLU A 84 -7.95 1.61 30.15
C GLU A 84 -7.11 2.76 29.56
N GLY A 85 -7.45 4.01 29.87
CA GLY A 85 -6.62 5.19 29.56
C GLY A 85 -6.79 5.78 28.15
N GLY A 86 -7.64 5.20 27.30
CA GLY A 86 -7.79 5.64 25.89
C GLY A 86 -8.67 6.87 25.65
N GLY A 87 -9.43 7.30 26.64
CA GLY A 87 -10.43 8.36 26.47
C GLY A 87 -11.58 7.95 25.54
N GLU A 88 -12.39 8.90 25.12
CA GLU A 88 -13.52 8.65 24.22
C GLU A 88 -13.08 8.45 22.77
N ILE A 89 -13.83 7.63 22.02
CA ILE A 89 -13.62 7.41 20.59
C ILE A 89 -13.96 8.68 19.79
N LEU A 90 -13.09 9.06 18.87
CA LEU A 90 -13.28 10.23 18.02
C LEU A 90 -14.22 9.92 16.84
N ASP A 91 -14.90 10.94 16.32
CA ASP A 91 -15.80 10.80 15.17
C ASP A 91 -15.05 10.32 13.90
N SER A 92 -13.76 10.68 13.78
CA SER A 92 -12.89 10.21 12.70
C SER A 92 -12.56 8.71 12.75
N GLU A 93 -12.72 8.08 13.92
CA GLU A 93 -12.45 6.65 14.11
C GLU A 93 -13.69 5.78 13.83
N LYS A 94 -14.88 6.31 14.18
CA LYS A 94 -16.16 5.56 14.14
C LYS A 94 -16.46 4.84 12.81
N PRO A 95 -16.16 5.41 11.63
CA PRO A 95 -16.41 4.73 10.35
C PRO A 95 -15.63 3.42 10.17
N HIS A 96 -14.57 3.22 10.93
CA HIS A 96 -13.69 2.04 10.84
C HIS A 96 -14.08 0.91 11.81
N PHE A 97 -15.12 1.10 12.61
CA PHE A 97 -15.52 0.17 13.65
C PHE A 97 -16.99 -0.18 13.59
N THR A 98 -17.29 -1.44 13.85
CA THR A 98 -18.64 -1.90 14.14
C THR A 98 -19.10 -1.39 15.51
N ARG A 99 -20.41 -1.39 15.76
CA ARG A 99 -20.96 -1.04 17.08
C ARG A 99 -20.45 -1.97 18.20
N LYS A 100 -20.10 -3.20 17.88
CA LYS A 100 -19.52 -4.17 18.83
C LYS A 100 -18.10 -3.76 19.18
N GLU A 101 -17.24 -3.52 18.17
CA GLU A 101 -15.86 -3.09 18.40
C GLU A 101 -15.78 -1.80 19.22
N ILE A 102 -16.69 -0.82 19.00
CA ILE A 102 -16.75 0.39 19.80
C ILE A 102 -17.06 0.07 21.29
N LYS A 103 -17.99 -0.85 21.56
CA LYS A 103 -18.31 -1.29 22.92
C LYS A 103 -17.17 -2.06 23.58
N ASP A 104 -16.39 -2.78 22.76
CA ASP A 104 -15.22 -3.54 23.19
C ASP A 104 -13.95 -2.67 23.28
N ASN A 105 -14.09 -1.33 23.24
CA ASN A 105 -13.03 -0.34 23.38
C ASN A 105 -11.93 -0.41 22.29
N TRP A 106 -12.29 -0.81 21.07
CA TRP A 106 -11.37 -0.71 19.95
C TRP A 106 -11.15 0.75 19.53
N ARG A 107 -9.90 1.10 19.24
CA ARG A 107 -9.45 2.44 18.86
C ARG A 107 -8.48 2.37 17.69
N LEU A 108 -8.34 3.45 16.93
CA LEU A 108 -7.22 3.61 16.01
C LEU A 108 -6.01 4.16 16.78
N GLY A 109 -4.91 3.40 16.80
CA GLY A 109 -3.68 3.79 17.50
C GLY A 109 -3.14 5.15 17.05
N CYS A 110 -3.33 5.54 15.79
CA CYS A 110 -2.93 6.84 15.27
C CYS A 110 -3.77 8.02 15.82
N GLN A 111 -5.00 7.78 16.26
CA GLN A 111 -5.90 8.81 16.80
C GLN A 111 -5.91 8.82 18.32
N CYS A 112 -5.63 7.70 18.95
CA CYS A 112 -5.57 7.58 20.40
C CYS A 112 -4.31 8.27 20.94
N LYS A 113 -4.46 9.27 21.80
CA LYS A 113 -3.34 10.00 22.42
C LYS A 113 -2.97 9.40 23.77
N VAL A 114 -1.67 9.24 24.01
CA VAL A 114 -1.12 8.78 25.31
C VAL A 114 -1.14 9.94 26.29
N LYS A 115 -2.08 9.94 27.24
CA LYS A 115 -2.28 11.02 28.21
C LYS A 115 -2.16 10.57 29.67
N SER A 116 -2.31 9.30 29.94
CA SER A 116 -2.29 8.67 31.26
C SER A 116 -1.79 7.23 31.11
N ASP A 117 -1.66 6.52 32.21
CA ASP A 117 -1.43 5.07 32.18
C ASP A 117 -2.51 4.38 31.35
N MET A 118 -2.10 3.38 30.59
CA MET A 118 -2.95 2.66 29.64
C MET A 118 -2.81 1.15 29.79
N LYS A 119 -3.91 0.43 29.54
CA LYS A 119 -3.88 -1.01 29.29
C LYS A 119 -4.42 -1.28 27.91
N ILE A 120 -3.63 -1.95 27.08
CA ILE A 120 -3.94 -2.23 25.69
C ILE A 120 -3.78 -3.70 25.36
N LYS A 121 -4.55 -4.14 24.34
CA LYS A 121 -4.30 -5.40 23.66
C LYS A 121 -4.02 -5.12 22.20
N VAL A 122 -2.91 -5.63 21.72
CA VAL A 122 -2.53 -5.63 20.30
C VAL A 122 -2.65 -7.05 19.74
N PRO A 123 -2.98 -7.23 18.45
CA PRO A 123 -2.98 -8.55 17.83
C PRO A 123 -1.59 -9.21 17.93
N GLU A 124 -1.54 -10.52 18.11
CA GLU A 124 -0.27 -11.25 18.21
C GLU A 124 0.59 -11.11 16.97
N SER A 125 -0.02 -11.02 15.79
CA SER A 125 0.67 -10.75 14.52
C SER A 125 1.50 -9.48 14.52
N VAL A 126 1.13 -8.49 15.32
CA VAL A 126 1.87 -7.22 15.46
C VAL A 126 3.15 -7.40 16.29
N LEU A 127 3.17 -8.35 17.22
CA LEU A 127 4.34 -8.57 18.11
C LEU A 127 5.52 -9.23 17.37
N GLY A 128 5.27 -9.89 16.24
CA GLY A 128 6.31 -10.50 15.39
C GLY A 128 6.92 -9.57 14.36
N VAL A 129 6.35 -8.37 14.18
CA VAL A 129 6.83 -7.41 13.18
C VAL A 129 8.18 -6.82 13.60
N LYS A 130 9.09 -6.75 12.62
CA LYS A 130 10.41 -6.12 12.78
C LYS A 130 10.57 -4.94 11.81
N GLU A 131 11.52 -4.07 12.12
CA GLU A 131 11.98 -3.00 11.22
C GLU A 131 13.44 -3.25 10.85
N TRP A 132 13.78 -3.05 9.57
CA TRP A 132 15.14 -3.23 9.04
C TRP A 132 15.58 -2.05 8.19
N GLU A 133 16.87 -1.77 8.22
CA GLU A 133 17.53 -0.95 7.21
C GLU A 133 17.92 -1.84 6.03
N CYS A 134 17.09 -1.85 5.00
CA CYS A 134 17.26 -2.64 3.78
C CYS A 134 18.15 -1.92 2.77
N THR A 135 18.80 -2.70 1.90
CA THR A 135 19.61 -2.15 0.79
C THR A 135 18.89 -2.34 -0.54
N VAL A 136 18.72 -1.28 -1.30
CA VAL A 136 18.13 -1.34 -2.65
C VAL A 136 19.02 -2.18 -3.57
N ILE A 137 18.45 -3.22 -4.19
CA ILE A 137 19.11 -4.09 -5.18
C ILE A 137 18.80 -3.61 -6.59
N SER A 138 17.52 -3.33 -6.87
CA SER A 138 17.03 -2.95 -8.19
C SER A 138 15.85 -2.00 -8.06
N ASN A 139 15.69 -1.10 -9.04
CA ASN A 139 14.58 -0.17 -9.11
C ASN A 139 14.28 0.19 -10.57
N LYS A 140 13.76 -0.77 -11.34
CA LYS A 140 13.55 -0.64 -12.79
C LYS A 140 12.07 -0.62 -13.14
N ASN A 141 11.70 0.12 -14.17
CA ASN A 141 10.35 0.06 -14.70
C ASN A 141 10.05 -1.32 -15.30
N VAL A 142 8.85 -1.80 -14.99
CA VAL A 142 8.24 -3.01 -15.58
C VAL A 142 7.01 -2.68 -16.43
N SER A 143 6.53 -1.45 -16.33
CA SER A 143 5.55 -0.82 -17.23
C SER A 143 5.79 0.68 -17.28
N SER A 144 5.06 1.42 -18.10
CA SER A 144 5.28 2.87 -18.27
C SER A 144 5.38 3.63 -16.94
N PHE A 145 4.56 3.27 -15.97
CA PHE A 145 4.43 4.01 -14.70
C PHE A 145 4.54 3.14 -13.45
N ILE A 146 5.06 1.91 -13.59
CA ILE A 146 5.26 0.99 -12.47
C ILE A 146 6.72 0.52 -12.47
N LYS A 147 7.35 0.60 -11.30
CA LYS A 147 8.67 0.02 -11.03
C LYS A 147 8.55 -1.26 -10.23
N GLU A 148 9.39 -2.22 -10.57
CA GLU A 148 9.79 -3.28 -9.67
C GLU A 148 10.92 -2.76 -8.77
N PHE A 149 10.62 -2.65 -7.49
CA PHE A 149 11.54 -2.18 -6.47
C PHE A 149 11.95 -3.34 -5.57
N ILE A 150 13.23 -3.71 -5.63
CA ILE A 150 13.77 -4.86 -4.90
C ILE A 150 14.77 -4.37 -3.87
N VAL A 151 14.58 -4.79 -2.61
CA VAL A 151 15.52 -4.53 -1.51
C VAL A 151 15.95 -5.83 -0.85
N ALA A 152 17.21 -5.87 -0.39
CA ALA A 152 17.71 -6.96 0.45
C ALA A 152 17.52 -6.63 1.92
N LEU A 153 17.15 -7.62 2.71
CA LEU A 153 17.26 -7.56 4.16
C LEU A 153 18.73 -7.49 4.59
N PRO A 154 19.03 -7.01 5.81
CA PRO A 154 20.39 -7.07 6.36
C PRO A 154 20.89 -8.53 6.40
N PRO A 155 22.20 -8.76 6.27
CA PRO A 155 22.77 -10.10 6.32
C PRO A 155 22.40 -10.85 7.61
N GLY A 156 21.84 -12.06 7.45
CA GLY A 156 21.41 -12.93 8.55
C GLY A 156 20.02 -12.62 9.10
N GLU A 157 19.33 -11.61 8.58
CA GLU A 157 17.92 -11.35 8.88
C GLU A 157 17.02 -12.07 7.88
N HIS A 158 15.87 -12.53 8.37
CA HIS A 158 14.83 -13.18 7.59
C HIS A 158 13.47 -12.62 7.95
N MET A 159 12.59 -12.55 6.98
CA MET A 159 11.17 -12.20 7.16
C MET A 159 10.31 -13.41 6.86
N ASP A 160 9.73 -13.99 7.89
CA ASP A 160 8.68 -15.00 7.74
C ASP A 160 7.36 -14.30 7.41
N PHE A 161 6.76 -14.60 6.27
CA PHE A 161 5.49 -14.00 5.85
C PHE A 161 4.62 -14.97 5.07
N ILE A 162 3.32 -14.71 5.04
CA ILE A 162 2.35 -15.44 4.23
C ILE A 162 2.19 -14.68 2.90
N PRO A 163 2.16 -15.34 1.72
CA PRO A 163 2.00 -14.68 0.43
C PRO A 163 0.70 -13.87 0.38
N GLY A 164 0.80 -12.63 -0.12
CA GLY A 164 -0.26 -11.63 -0.03
C GLY A 164 -0.07 -10.60 1.08
N SER A 165 0.88 -10.83 2.00
CA SER A 165 1.28 -9.81 2.98
C SER A 165 1.90 -8.58 2.32
N TYR A 166 1.87 -7.46 3.04
CA TYR A 166 2.53 -6.22 2.65
C TYR A 166 3.65 -5.82 3.60
N ALA A 167 4.57 -4.99 3.12
CA ALA A 167 5.57 -4.32 3.92
C ALA A 167 5.28 -2.82 3.99
N GLN A 168 5.73 -2.17 5.05
CA GLN A 168 5.71 -0.72 5.17
C GLN A 168 7.10 -0.15 4.89
N ILE A 169 7.15 0.96 4.16
CA ILE A 169 8.36 1.72 3.93
C ILE A 169 8.25 3.08 4.62
N LYS A 170 9.30 3.43 5.38
CA LYS A 170 9.44 4.76 5.99
C LYS A 170 10.02 5.73 4.96
N ILE A 171 9.31 6.82 4.74
CA ILE A 171 9.70 7.89 3.82
C ILE A 171 10.15 9.06 4.69
N PRO A 172 11.45 9.42 4.69
CA PRO A 172 11.92 10.56 5.46
C PRO A 172 11.37 11.88 4.88
N ALA A 173 11.43 12.93 5.66
CA ALA A 173 11.22 14.28 5.15
C ALA A 173 12.25 14.60 4.06
N TYR A 174 11.83 15.28 2.99
CA TYR A 174 12.71 15.77 1.92
C TYR A 174 12.19 17.07 1.34
N ASP A 175 13.10 17.97 1.00
CA ASP A 175 12.74 19.29 0.48
C ASP A 175 12.20 19.24 -0.95
N CYS A 176 12.85 18.50 -1.83
CA CYS A 176 12.45 18.37 -3.22
C CYS A 176 13.02 17.11 -3.87
N ILE A 177 12.17 16.37 -4.56
CA ILE A 177 12.55 15.37 -5.57
C ILE A 177 12.09 15.92 -6.91
N ASP A 178 13.04 16.26 -7.77
CA ASP A 178 12.83 16.78 -9.13
C ASP A 178 12.90 15.60 -10.11
N TYR A 179 11.78 15.28 -10.77
CA TYR A 179 11.67 14.06 -11.59
C TYR A 179 12.66 14.02 -12.76
N ASP A 180 13.01 15.20 -13.33
CA ASP A 180 13.99 15.24 -14.43
C ASP A 180 15.43 14.98 -13.98
N LYS A 181 15.77 15.35 -12.71
CA LYS A 181 17.12 15.25 -12.17
C LYS A 181 17.35 13.99 -11.36
N ASP A 182 16.34 13.59 -10.57
CA ASP A 182 16.49 12.57 -9.54
C ASP A 182 16.06 11.18 -10.01
N PHE A 183 15.25 11.09 -11.09
CA PHE A 183 14.88 9.80 -11.66
C PHE A 183 15.88 9.38 -12.73
N ASN A 184 16.38 8.16 -12.59
CA ASN A 184 17.29 7.60 -13.59
C ASN A 184 16.51 7.15 -14.83
N LYS A 185 16.74 7.84 -15.96
CA LYS A 185 16.08 7.53 -17.24
C LYS A 185 16.46 6.14 -17.79
N GLU A 186 17.65 5.62 -17.47
CA GLU A 186 18.05 4.27 -17.84
C GLU A 186 17.22 3.21 -17.12
N ASP A 187 16.87 3.44 -15.86
CA ASP A 187 16.02 2.53 -15.08
C ASP A 187 14.55 2.60 -15.48
N ILE A 188 14.10 3.73 -16.06
CA ILE A 188 12.80 3.82 -16.72
C ILE A 188 12.81 2.97 -18.00
N GLY A 189 13.87 3.01 -18.74
CA GLY A 189 14.05 2.23 -19.97
C GLY A 189 13.43 2.86 -21.21
N LYS A 190 14.04 2.54 -22.35
CA LYS A 190 13.70 3.13 -23.67
C LYS A 190 12.25 2.90 -24.11
N ASP A 191 11.65 1.78 -23.68
CA ASP A 191 10.31 1.39 -24.11
C ASP A 191 9.22 2.20 -23.38
N TYR A 192 9.52 2.74 -22.20
CA TYR A 192 8.60 3.50 -21.35
C TYR A 192 8.83 5.02 -21.38
N LEU A 193 10.06 5.47 -21.70
CA LEU A 193 10.39 6.91 -21.79
C LEU A 193 9.43 7.72 -22.67
N PRO A 194 8.97 7.25 -23.84
CA PRO A 194 8.04 8.01 -24.67
C PRO A 194 6.73 8.38 -23.95
N SER A 195 6.26 7.53 -23.05
CA SER A 195 5.07 7.83 -22.23
C SER A 195 5.33 8.95 -21.21
N TRP A 196 6.52 8.99 -20.60
CA TRP A 196 6.93 10.04 -19.65
C TRP A 196 7.06 11.41 -20.34
N GLU A 197 7.65 11.44 -21.53
CA GLU A 197 7.80 12.65 -22.35
C GLU A 197 6.44 13.14 -22.85
N LYS A 198 5.62 12.23 -23.42
CA LYS A 198 4.27 12.55 -23.93
C LYS A 198 3.39 13.22 -22.88
N PHE A 199 3.44 12.75 -21.65
CA PHE A 199 2.63 13.28 -20.56
C PHE A 199 3.35 14.36 -19.74
N ASN A 200 4.56 14.78 -20.16
CA ASN A 200 5.37 15.78 -19.47
C ASN A 200 5.61 15.48 -17.98
N ILE A 201 5.78 14.20 -17.63
CA ILE A 201 5.93 13.72 -16.25
C ILE A 201 7.21 14.27 -15.61
N PHE A 202 8.28 14.46 -16.38
CA PHE A 202 9.56 15.01 -15.90
C PHE A 202 9.47 16.47 -15.41
N SER A 203 8.39 17.20 -15.71
CA SER A 203 8.17 18.55 -15.16
C SER A 203 7.71 18.55 -13.71
N LEU A 204 7.37 17.41 -13.14
CA LEU A 204 6.82 17.28 -11.80
C LEU A 204 7.92 17.31 -10.74
N LYS A 205 7.51 17.72 -9.53
CA LYS A 205 8.34 17.75 -8.32
C LYS A 205 7.52 17.26 -7.15
N ALA A 206 8.18 16.57 -6.22
CA ALA A 206 7.58 16.11 -4.98
C ALA A 206 8.27 16.78 -3.77
N HIS A 207 7.51 16.98 -2.71
CA HIS A 207 7.97 17.52 -1.44
C HIS A 207 7.34 16.74 -0.30
N ASN A 208 8.12 16.44 0.74
CA ASN A 208 7.65 15.77 1.93
C ASN A 208 8.13 16.50 3.19
N PRO A 209 7.28 17.27 3.88
CA PRO A 209 7.69 18.08 5.02
C PRO A 209 7.96 17.27 6.31
N GLU A 210 7.52 16.02 6.38
CA GLU A 210 7.61 15.19 7.58
C GLU A 210 7.77 13.71 7.25
N ASP A 211 8.37 12.97 8.16
CA ASP A 211 8.48 11.52 8.06
C ASP A 211 7.09 10.89 7.90
N THR A 212 6.95 10.00 6.94
CA THR A 212 5.69 9.27 6.72
C THR A 212 5.94 7.80 6.44
N ILE A 213 4.89 6.98 6.54
CA ILE A 213 4.94 5.54 6.27
C ILE A 213 3.90 5.23 5.19
N ARG A 214 4.23 4.29 4.28
CA ARG A 214 3.28 3.75 3.31
C ARG A 214 3.43 2.24 3.20
N ALA A 215 2.29 1.58 3.00
CA ALA A 215 2.21 0.14 2.77
C ALA A 215 2.29 -0.18 1.28
N TYR A 216 2.98 -1.28 0.97
CA TYR A 216 3.05 -1.86 -0.37
C TYR A 216 3.01 -3.38 -0.27
N SER A 217 2.09 -4.01 -0.99
CA SER A 217 2.00 -5.46 -1.05
C SER A 217 3.25 -6.06 -1.69
N MET A 218 3.74 -7.14 -1.11
CA MET A 218 4.93 -7.83 -1.60
C MET A 218 4.59 -8.69 -2.82
N ALA A 219 5.44 -8.59 -3.84
CA ALA A 219 5.31 -9.37 -5.08
C ALA A 219 6.11 -10.67 -5.04
N ASN A 220 7.13 -10.76 -4.15
CA ASN A 220 7.85 -12.00 -3.89
C ASN A 220 7.04 -12.92 -2.96
N TYR A 221 7.27 -14.22 -3.08
CA TYR A 221 6.79 -15.23 -2.12
C TYR A 221 7.95 -15.74 -1.25
N PRO A 222 7.69 -16.40 -0.10
CA PRO A 222 8.74 -16.72 0.88
C PRO A 222 9.95 -17.47 0.31
N ALA A 223 9.77 -18.36 -0.66
CA ALA A 223 10.88 -19.13 -1.24
C ALA A 223 11.82 -18.31 -2.15
N GLU A 224 11.49 -17.05 -2.49
CA GLU A 224 12.42 -16.16 -3.22
C GLU A 224 13.52 -15.56 -2.33
N GLY A 225 13.56 -15.89 -1.03
CA GLY A 225 14.65 -15.57 -0.13
C GLY A 225 14.54 -14.21 0.57
N ASP A 226 15.67 -13.73 1.13
CA ASP A 226 15.74 -12.60 2.05
C ASP A 226 15.70 -11.25 1.33
N ARG A 227 14.63 -11.04 0.58
CA ARG A 227 14.34 -9.81 -0.16
C ARG A 227 12.87 -9.41 -0.02
N ILE A 228 12.62 -8.13 -0.25
CA ILE A 228 11.29 -7.58 -0.42
C ILE A 228 11.20 -7.03 -1.83
N THR A 229 10.25 -7.52 -2.61
CA THR A 229 9.97 -7.06 -3.97
C THR A 229 8.61 -6.36 -3.99
N LEU A 230 8.58 -5.12 -4.44
CA LEU A 230 7.37 -4.31 -4.54
C LEU A 230 7.13 -3.92 -6.00
N THR A 231 5.87 -3.85 -6.43
CA THR A 231 5.49 -3.20 -7.68
C THR A 231 4.84 -1.85 -7.36
N VAL A 232 5.57 -0.77 -7.62
CA VAL A 232 5.21 0.57 -7.19
C VAL A 232 4.79 1.42 -8.38
N ARG A 233 3.52 1.84 -8.40
CA ARG A 233 3.04 2.80 -9.39
C ARG A 233 3.37 4.23 -8.94
N ILE A 234 3.92 5.04 -9.86
CA ILE A 234 4.10 6.46 -9.61
C ILE A 234 2.75 7.18 -9.46
N ALA A 235 2.54 7.84 -8.33
CA ALA A 235 1.37 8.67 -8.09
C ALA A 235 1.70 10.10 -8.53
N ILE A 236 1.33 10.45 -9.74
CA ILE A 236 1.51 11.79 -10.30
C ILE A 236 0.36 12.72 -9.91
N THR A 237 0.60 14.01 -9.98
CA THR A 237 -0.46 15.03 -9.94
C THR A 237 -1.51 14.74 -11.02
N PRO A 238 -2.80 14.71 -10.71
CA PRO A 238 -3.85 14.47 -11.69
C PRO A 238 -3.82 15.52 -12.81
N PHE A 239 -4.21 15.09 -14.00
CA PHE A 239 -4.43 16.03 -15.10
C PHE A 239 -5.67 16.90 -14.86
N LYS A 240 -5.66 18.11 -15.36
CA LYS A 240 -6.84 18.97 -15.38
C LYS A 240 -7.94 18.33 -16.20
N PRO A 241 -9.22 18.56 -15.83
CA PRO A 241 -10.35 18.13 -16.65
C PRO A 241 -10.31 18.77 -18.04
N ARG A 242 -10.68 18.02 -19.08
CA ARG A 242 -10.81 18.59 -20.43
C ARG A 242 -11.87 19.71 -20.45
N PRO A 243 -11.66 20.81 -21.18
CA PRO A 243 -10.62 21.02 -22.22
C PRO A 243 -9.28 21.59 -21.73
N GLU A 244 -9.09 21.81 -20.44
CA GLU A 244 -7.85 22.34 -19.89
C GLU A 244 -6.66 21.40 -20.11
N VAL A 245 -5.45 21.97 -20.21
CA VAL A 245 -4.20 21.23 -20.42
C VAL A 245 -3.31 21.36 -19.19
N GLY A 246 -2.52 20.32 -18.89
CA GLY A 246 -1.55 20.31 -17.80
C GLY A 246 -2.08 19.62 -16.54
N PHE A 247 -1.33 19.79 -15.45
CA PHE A 247 -1.62 19.17 -14.16
C PHE A 247 -2.47 20.08 -13.27
N GLN A 248 -3.25 19.50 -12.38
CA GLN A 248 -3.94 20.22 -11.31
C GLN A 248 -2.93 20.81 -10.31
N ASP A 249 -3.39 21.76 -9.50
CA ASP A 249 -2.56 22.33 -8.41
C ASP A 249 -2.72 21.50 -7.12
N VAL A 250 -2.25 20.26 -7.18
CA VAL A 250 -2.20 19.33 -6.03
C VAL A 250 -0.84 18.64 -6.00
N PRO A 251 -0.32 18.28 -4.83
CA PRO A 251 0.97 17.60 -4.71
C PRO A 251 1.03 16.27 -5.43
N THR A 252 2.22 15.88 -5.89
CA THR A 252 2.53 14.52 -6.34
C THR A 252 2.61 13.55 -5.15
N GLY A 253 2.55 12.25 -5.44
CA GLY A 253 2.64 11.22 -4.40
C GLY A 253 4.02 11.17 -3.74
N ILE A 254 4.05 11.38 -2.44
CA ILE A 254 5.28 11.47 -1.62
C ILE A 254 6.10 10.19 -1.68
N ALA A 255 5.47 9.05 -1.38
CA ALA A 255 6.17 7.78 -1.24
C ALA A 255 6.64 7.20 -2.58
N SER A 256 5.78 7.22 -3.59
CA SER A 256 6.16 6.74 -4.92
C SER A 256 7.27 7.57 -5.54
N SER A 257 7.27 8.90 -5.33
CA SER A 257 8.38 9.77 -5.76
C SER A 257 9.69 9.41 -5.07
N TYR A 258 9.64 9.20 -3.75
CA TYR A 258 10.81 8.75 -2.99
C TYR A 258 11.34 7.41 -3.51
N ILE A 259 10.47 6.41 -3.68
CA ILE A 259 10.88 5.09 -4.19
C ILE A 259 11.48 5.22 -5.59
N PHE A 260 10.84 5.97 -6.49
CA PHE A 260 11.35 6.15 -7.86
C PHE A 260 12.72 6.83 -7.94
N SER A 261 13.09 7.64 -6.95
CA SER A 261 14.41 8.29 -6.85
C SER A 261 15.50 7.40 -6.28
N ARG A 262 15.17 6.24 -5.71
CA ARG A 262 16.15 5.33 -5.10
C ARG A 262 16.96 4.60 -6.15
N LYS A 263 18.25 4.36 -5.83
CA LYS A 263 19.21 3.69 -6.71
C LYS A 263 19.78 2.45 -6.00
N PRO A 264 20.29 1.46 -6.75
CA PRO A 264 21.01 0.33 -6.16
C PRO A 264 22.10 0.82 -5.19
N GLY A 265 22.13 0.23 -3.99
CA GLY A 265 23.04 0.62 -2.89
C GLY A 265 22.42 1.60 -1.89
N ASP A 266 21.34 2.31 -2.22
CA ASP A 266 20.64 3.18 -1.26
C ASP A 266 20.07 2.36 -0.09
N LYS A 267 19.93 3.02 1.06
CA LYS A 267 19.29 2.45 2.24
C LYS A 267 17.87 2.95 2.38
N VAL A 268 16.97 2.03 2.76
CA VAL A 268 15.57 2.33 3.05
C VAL A 268 15.14 1.57 4.31
N ILE A 269 14.29 2.18 5.10
CA ILE A 269 13.73 1.56 6.30
C ILE A 269 12.43 0.87 5.93
N MET A 270 12.37 -0.44 6.17
CA MET A 270 11.20 -1.27 5.91
C MET A 270 10.78 -2.00 7.17
N SER A 271 9.49 -2.21 7.35
CA SER A 271 8.94 -3.06 8.42
C SER A 271 7.90 -4.03 7.87
N GLY A 272 7.72 -5.14 8.54
CA GLY A 272 6.77 -6.18 8.13
C GLY A 272 6.96 -7.51 8.88
N PRO A 273 6.20 -8.54 8.47
CA PRO A 273 5.10 -8.51 7.52
C PRO A 273 3.80 -7.99 8.13
N TYR A 274 2.86 -7.55 7.29
CA TYR A 274 1.51 -7.14 7.69
C TYR A 274 0.47 -7.67 6.70
N GLY A 275 -0.80 -7.59 7.10
CA GLY A 275 -1.95 -7.90 6.25
C GLY A 275 -2.43 -9.34 6.38
N ASP A 276 -3.65 -9.55 5.91
CA ASP A 276 -4.42 -10.79 5.99
C ASP A 276 -5.04 -11.21 4.64
N PHE A 277 -4.57 -10.60 3.55
CA PHE A 277 -4.99 -10.96 2.19
C PHE A 277 -4.25 -12.21 1.71
N HIS A 278 -4.65 -13.37 2.23
CA HIS A 278 -3.98 -14.65 1.98
C HIS A 278 -4.91 -15.65 1.26
N PRO A 279 -4.35 -16.61 0.51
CA PRO A 279 -5.12 -17.75 0.02
C PRO A 279 -5.69 -18.57 1.18
N ILE A 280 -6.86 -19.17 0.98
CA ILE A 280 -7.41 -20.16 1.89
C ILE A 280 -6.73 -21.50 1.58
N PHE A 281 -5.81 -21.92 2.45
CA PHE A 281 -4.96 -23.09 2.19
C PHE A 281 -5.64 -24.43 2.43
N ASP A 282 -6.62 -24.48 3.32
CA ASP A 282 -7.35 -25.69 3.75
C ASP A 282 -8.68 -25.88 2.99
N SER A 283 -8.80 -25.30 1.82
CA SER A 283 -9.95 -25.40 0.92
C SER A 283 -9.61 -26.23 -0.32
N ASN A 284 -10.63 -26.90 -0.89
CA ASN A 284 -10.56 -27.61 -2.16
C ASN A 284 -11.31 -26.87 -3.30
N ARG A 285 -11.80 -25.66 -3.02
CA ARG A 285 -12.56 -24.86 -3.99
C ARG A 285 -11.61 -24.38 -5.09
N GLU A 286 -12.16 -24.17 -6.26
CA GLU A 286 -11.47 -23.49 -7.36
C GLU A 286 -11.03 -22.08 -6.94
N MET A 287 -9.92 -21.60 -7.54
CA MET A 287 -9.34 -20.30 -7.22
C MET A 287 -9.27 -19.42 -8.48
N ILE A 288 -9.82 -18.24 -8.40
CA ILE A 288 -9.66 -17.22 -9.44
C ILE A 288 -8.97 -15.99 -8.88
N TRP A 289 -7.82 -15.65 -9.46
CA TRP A 289 -7.17 -14.37 -9.23
C TRP A 289 -7.56 -13.37 -10.32
N VAL A 290 -7.87 -12.13 -9.94
CA VAL A 290 -8.17 -11.04 -10.87
C VAL A 290 -7.32 -9.82 -10.54
N GLY A 291 -6.47 -9.40 -11.47
CA GLY A 291 -5.52 -8.32 -11.22
C GLY A 291 -5.36 -7.31 -12.33
N GLY A 292 -4.77 -6.15 -11.98
CA GLY A 292 -4.41 -5.12 -12.93
C GLY A 292 -3.36 -4.16 -12.38
N GLY A 293 -2.39 -3.80 -13.21
CA GLY A 293 -1.33 -2.88 -12.82
C GLY A 293 -0.55 -3.33 -11.58
N ALA A 294 -0.31 -2.43 -10.62
CA ALA A 294 0.43 -2.73 -9.40
C ALA A 294 -0.25 -3.77 -8.48
N GLY A 295 -1.56 -4.05 -8.67
CA GLY A 295 -2.27 -5.13 -7.99
C GLY A 295 -1.75 -6.54 -8.32
N MET A 296 -0.90 -6.65 -9.33
CA MET A 296 -0.11 -7.84 -9.62
C MET A 296 0.69 -8.35 -8.39
N ALA A 297 1.20 -7.44 -7.55
CA ALA A 297 2.11 -7.81 -6.46
C ALA A 297 1.59 -8.95 -5.56
N PRO A 298 0.51 -8.77 -4.78
CA PRO A 298 0.05 -9.82 -3.87
C PRO A 298 -0.43 -11.06 -4.62
N LEU A 299 -1.02 -10.89 -5.81
CA LEU A 299 -1.52 -12.00 -6.62
C LEU A 299 -0.39 -12.89 -7.13
N ARG A 300 0.72 -12.28 -7.63
CA ARG A 300 1.92 -13.02 -8.01
C ARG A 300 2.46 -13.83 -6.83
N ALA A 301 2.60 -13.19 -5.67
CA ALA A 301 3.11 -13.87 -4.48
C ALA A 301 2.25 -15.09 -4.10
N GLN A 302 0.93 -14.95 -4.14
CA GLN A 302 -0.01 -16.04 -3.86
C GLN A 302 0.09 -17.16 -4.89
N ILE A 303 0.01 -16.85 -6.18
CA ILE A 303 0.06 -17.83 -7.28
C ILE A 303 1.39 -18.59 -7.25
N MET A 304 2.51 -17.89 -7.13
CA MET A 304 3.83 -18.52 -7.06
C MET A 304 3.98 -19.43 -5.85
N HIS A 305 3.42 -19.06 -4.72
CA HIS A 305 3.45 -19.90 -3.52
C HIS A 305 2.57 -21.16 -3.69
N MET A 306 1.34 -21.01 -4.18
CA MET A 306 0.45 -22.14 -4.44
C MET A 306 1.06 -23.16 -5.40
N THR A 307 1.69 -22.66 -6.47
CA THR A 307 2.29 -23.51 -7.51
C THR A 307 3.69 -24.00 -7.12
N LYS A 308 4.65 -23.10 -6.91
CA LYS A 308 6.07 -23.47 -6.74
C LYS A 308 6.41 -24.02 -5.37
N THR A 309 5.74 -23.56 -4.30
CA THR A 309 6.00 -24.02 -2.93
C THR A 309 5.09 -25.18 -2.54
N LEU A 310 3.77 -24.99 -2.64
CA LEU A 310 2.79 -25.99 -2.23
C LEU A 310 2.55 -27.07 -3.28
N GLN A 311 3.00 -26.88 -4.52
CA GLN A 311 2.79 -27.81 -5.63
C GLN A 311 1.32 -28.23 -5.79
N CYS A 312 0.40 -27.25 -5.61
CA CYS A 312 -1.03 -27.46 -5.66
C CYS A 312 -1.45 -27.94 -7.07
N ARG A 313 -1.92 -29.19 -7.15
CA ARG A 313 -2.33 -29.83 -8.44
C ARG A 313 -3.75 -30.37 -8.41
N ASP A 314 -4.41 -30.22 -7.28
CA ASP A 314 -5.75 -30.76 -6.96
C ASP A 314 -6.86 -29.70 -6.98
N ARG A 315 -6.49 -28.43 -7.15
CA ARG A 315 -7.40 -27.30 -7.29
C ARG A 315 -7.27 -26.69 -8.67
N GLU A 316 -8.38 -26.36 -9.31
CA GLU A 316 -8.40 -25.55 -10.53
C GLU A 316 -8.04 -24.10 -10.19
N MET A 317 -7.14 -23.51 -10.97
CA MET A 317 -6.57 -22.19 -10.70
C MET A 317 -6.56 -21.32 -11.96
N HIS A 318 -7.21 -20.17 -11.93
CA HIS A 318 -7.25 -19.23 -13.04
C HIS A 318 -6.72 -17.86 -12.63
N TYR A 319 -5.91 -17.25 -13.49
CA TYR A 319 -5.46 -15.89 -13.28
C TYR A 319 -5.86 -15.01 -14.46
N PHE A 320 -6.77 -14.05 -14.22
CA PHE A 320 -7.19 -13.04 -15.17
C PHE A 320 -6.43 -11.74 -14.92
N TYR A 321 -5.54 -11.38 -15.85
CA TYR A 321 -4.71 -10.19 -15.73
C TYR A 321 -5.11 -9.15 -16.76
N GLY A 322 -5.56 -7.98 -16.30
CA GLY A 322 -5.96 -6.85 -17.14
C GLY A 322 -4.84 -5.83 -17.31
N ALA A 323 -4.51 -5.50 -18.57
CA ALA A 323 -3.58 -4.44 -18.92
C ALA A 323 -4.09 -3.63 -20.12
N ARG A 324 -3.53 -2.43 -20.35
CA ARG A 324 -3.90 -1.60 -21.51
C ARG A 324 -3.32 -2.10 -22.82
N SER A 325 -2.14 -2.68 -22.76
CA SER A 325 -1.37 -3.21 -23.88
C SER A 325 -0.33 -4.18 -23.35
N LEU A 326 0.33 -4.92 -24.23
CA LEU A 326 1.42 -5.83 -23.85
C LEU A 326 2.57 -5.09 -23.15
N VAL A 327 2.92 -3.89 -23.60
CA VAL A 327 3.98 -3.07 -22.96
C VAL A 327 3.66 -2.70 -21.52
N GLU A 328 2.38 -2.65 -21.17
CA GLU A 328 1.94 -2.37 -19.78
C GLU A 328 1.72 -3.64 -18.94
N ALA A 329 1.76 -4.82 -19.57
CA ALA A 329 1.71 -6.12 -18.88
C ALA A 329 3.11 -6.56 -18.48
N PHE A 330 3.29 -7.02 -17.25
CA PHE A 330 4.58 -7.47 -16.75
C PHE A 330 4.45 -8.80 -16.00
N PHE A 331 5.54 -9.54 -15.85
CA PHE A 331 5.60 -10.93 -15.37
C PHE A 331 4.78 -11.91 -16.20
N VAL A 332 4.45 -11.57 -17.45
CA VAL A 332 3.63 -12.42 -18.33
C VAL A 332 4.33 -13.76 -18.58
N GLU A 333 5.64 -13.73 -18.79
CA GLU A 333 6.47 -14.92 -19.02
C GLU A 333 6.42 -15.88 -17.83
N ASP A 334 6.45 -15.35 -16.60
CA ASP A 334 6.37 -16.16 -15.36
C ASP A 334 5.08 -17.00 -15.35
N PHE A 335 3.93 -16.40 -15.70
CA PHE A 335 2.64 -17.09 -15.72
C PHE A 335 2.46 -18.04 -16.89
N LEU A 336 3.00 -17.70 -18.06
CA LEU A 336 3.03 -18.60 -19.22
C LEU A 336 3.92 -19.84 -18.96
N GLU A 337 4.98 -19.71 -18.17
CA GLU A 337 5.80 -20.84 -17.72
C GLU A 337 5.03 -21.70 -16.71
N LEU A 338 4.32 -21.09 -15.76
CA LEU A 338 3.48 -21.81 -14.81
C LEU A 338 2.40 -22.63 -15.52
N GLU A 339 1.72 -22.05 -16.50
CA GLU A 339 0.69 -22.75 -17.29
C GLU A 339 1.22 -24.00 -18.00
N LYS A 340 2.50 -24.00 -18.43
CA LYS A 340 3.14 -25.20 -19.00
C LYS A 340 3.47 -26.26 -17.95
N GLU A 341 3.84 -25.83 -16.74
CA GLU A 341 4.27 -26.73 -15.65
C GLU A 341 3.10 -27.29 -14.85
N PHE A 342 2.02 -26.52 -14.70
CA PHE A 342 0.84 -26.85 -13.91
C PHE A 342 -0.41 -26.91 -14.81
N PRO A 343 -0.86 -28.12 -15.23
CA PRO A 343 -2.01 -28.28 -16.12
C PRO A 343 -3.33 -27.75 -15.56
N ASN A 344 -3.41 -27.57 -14.25
CA ASN A 344 -4.54 -27.01 -13.51
C ASN A 344 -4.39 -25.51 -13.24
N PHE A 345 -3.42 -24.82 -13.86
CA PHE A 345 -3.25 -23.37 -13.79
C PHE A 345 -3.42 -22.77 -15.19
N HIS A 346 -4.31 -21.78 -15.32
CA HIS A 346 -4.66 -21.13 -16.57
C HIS A 346 -4.45 -19.63 -16.49
N PHE A 347 -3.64 -19.10 -17.40
CA PHE A 347 -3.35 -17.67 -17.46
C PHE A 347 -4.13 -16.99 -18.58
N HIS A 348 -4.90 -15.95 -18.23
CA HIS A 348 -5.76 -15.18 -19.12
C HIS A 348 -5.33 -13.72 -19.16
N LEU A 349 -4.63 -13.33 -20.23
CA LEU A 349 -4.27 -11.93 -20.45
C LEU A 349 -5.42 -11.20 -21.14
N ALA A 350 -5.95 -10.15 -20.49
CA ALA A 350 -6.96 -9.25 -21.06
C ALA A 350 -6.30 -7.92 -21.42
N LEU A 351 -6.39 -7.49 -22.68
CA LEU A 351 -5.92 -6.18 -23.13
C LEU A 351 -7.10 -5.30 -23.52
N ASP A 352 -7.09 -4.03 -23.15
CA ASP A 352 -8.22 -3.09 -23.36
C ASP A 352 -8.75 -3.09 -24.82
N ARG A 353 -7.86 -3.38 -25.77
CA ARG A 353 -8.12 -3.40 -27.21
C ARG A 353 -7.15 -4.34 -27.93
N PRO A 354 -7.40 -4.70 -29.22
CA PRO A 354 -6.44 -5.41 -30.03
C PRO A 354 -5.05 -4.73 -30.01
N ASP A 355 -4.01 -5.51 -29.79
CA ASP A 355 -2.63 -5.03 -29.62
C ASP A 355 -1.70 -5.64 -30.67
N PRO A 356 -1.28 -4.85 -31.71
CA PRO A 356 -0.40 -5.34 -32.76
C PRO A 356 0.98 -5.82 -32.27
N GLU A 357 1.48 -5.29 -31.15
CA GLU A 357 2.76 -5.76 -30.58
C GLU A 357 2.59 -7.13 -29.89
N ALA A 358 1.45 -7.37 -29.24
CA ALA A 358 1.11 -8.69 -28.72
C ALA A 358 0.95 -9.73 -29.83
N ASP A 359 0.25 -9.36 -30.92
CA ASP A 359 0.07 -10.21 -32.09
C ASP A 359 1.43 -10.58 -32.72
N LYS A 360 2.31 -9.59 -32.90
CA LYS A 360 3.67 -9.78 -33.45
C LYS A 360 4.56 -10.62 -32.54
N ALA A 361 4.42 -10.48 -31.23
CA ALA A 361 5.14 -11.27 -30.21
C ALA A 361 4.57 -12.70 -30.07
N GLY A 362 3.42 -13.00 -30.67
CA GLY A 362 2.73 -14.28 -30.52
C GLY A 362 2.18 -14.55 -29.13
N VAL A 363 1.94 -13.49 -28.33
CA VAL A 363 1.37 -13.60 -26.99
C VAL A 363 -0.15 -13.73 -27.12
N LYS A 364 -0.70 -14.80 -26.54
CA LYS A 364 -2.15 -15.02 -26.51
C LYS A 364 -2.81 -14.05 -25.54
N TYR A 365 -3.82 -13.34 -25.99
CA TYR A 365 -4.64 -12.45 -25.17
C TYR A 365 -6.09 -12.41 -25.67
N THR A 366 -6.99 -11.86 -24.85
CA THR A 366 -8.36 -11.53 -25.24
C THR A 366 -8.56 -10.02 -25.16
N ALA A 367 -9.09 -9.39 -26.20
CA ALA A 367 -9.37 -7.96 -26.20
C ALA A 367 -10.64 -7.65 -25.39
N GLY A 368 -10.55 -6.74 -24.42
CA GLY A 368 -11.64 -6.31 -23.56
C GLY A 368 -11.20 -6.03 -22.13
N PHE A 369 -12.11 -5.49 -21.33
CA PHE A 369 -11.86 -5.32 -19.89
C PHE A 369 -11.85 -6.66 -19.17
N VAL A 370 -10.98 -6.80 -18.18
CA VAL A 370 -10.72 -8.09 -17.51
C VAL A 370 -11.98 -8.76 -16.95
N HIS A 371 -12.93 -8.00 -16.36
CA HIS A 371 -14.18 -8.55 -15.86
C HIS A 371 -15.06 -9.11 -16.97
N GLN A 372 -15.09 -8.46 -18.15
CA GLN A 372 -15.84 -8.94 -19.32
C GLN A 372 -15.19 -10.19 -19.90
N VAL A 373 -13.85 -10.18 -20.02
CA VAL A 373 -13.09 -11.34 -20.48
C VAL A 373 -13.32 -12.53 -19.57
N MET A 374 -13.23 -12.35 -18.24
CA MET A 374 -13.49 -13.40 -17.27
C MET A 374 -14.91 -13.97 -17.38
N TYR A 375 -15.90 -13.11 -17.51
CA TYR A 375 -17.28 -13.54 -17.69
C TYR A 375 -17.47 -14.31 -18.99
N GLU A 376 -17.11 -13.71 -20.14
CA GLU A 376 -17.38 -14.28 -21.47
C GLU A 376 -16.58 -15.54 -21.78
N THR A 377 -15.36 -15.67 -21.23
CA THR A 377 -14.48 -16.80 -21.54
C THR A 377 -14.57 -17.93 -20.52
N TYR A 378 -15.13 -17.68 -19.34
CA TYR A 378 -15.13 -18.68 -18.29
C TYR A 378 -16.44 -18.72 -17.47
N LEU A 379 -16.81 -17.63 -16.77
CA LEU A 379 -17.86 -17.70 -15.76
C LEU A 379 -19.28 -17.88 -16.31
N LYS A 380 -19.58 -17.39 -17.50
CA LYS A 380 -20.95 -17.47 -18.04
C LYS A 380 -21.44 -18.90 -18.28
N ASP A 381 -20.52 -19.82 -18.57
CA ASP A 381 -20.80 -21.23 -18.84
C ASP A 381 -20.33 -22.12 -17.65
N HIS A 382 -19.94 -21.54 -16.52
CA HIS A 382 -19.55 -22.26 -15.31
C HIS A 382 -20.76 -22.70 -14.50
N ASP A 383 -20.79 -23.97 -14.07
CA ASP A 383 -21.96 -24.56 -13.41
C ASP A 383 -22.27 -23.96 -12.03
N ALA A 384 -21.23 -23.54 -11.28
CA ALA A 384 -21.34 -23.03 -9.90
C ALA A 384 -20.30 -21.92 -9.59
N PRO A 385 -20.45 -20.72 -10.20
CA PRO A 385 -19.51 -19.60 -9.94
C PRO A 385 -19.52 -19.14 -8.47
N GLU A 386 -20.59 -19.40 -7.73
CA GLU A 386 -20.71 -19.10 -6.29
C GLU A 386 -19.81 -19.98 -5.40
N ASP A 387 -19.36 -21.14 -5.90
CA ASP A 387 -18.48 -22.05 -5.17
C ASP A 387 -16.98 -21.78 -5.39
N ILE A 388 -16.62 -20.73 -6.12
CA ILE A 388 -15.25 -20.33 -6.40
C ILE A 388 -14.75 -19.35 -5.34
N GLU A 389 -13.45 -19.37 -5.06
CA GLU A 389 -12.74 -18.37 -4.25
C GLU A 389 -12.11 -17.32 -5.17
N TYR A 390 -12.49 -16.07 -4.99
CA TYR A 390 -12.00 -14.96 -5.80
C TYR A 390 -11.01 -14.09 -5.01
N TYR A 391 -9.83 -13.89 -5.58
CA TYR A 391 -8.76 -13.05 -5.03
C TYR A 391 -8.52 -11.89 -5.98
N MET A 392 -8.77 -10.66 -5.58
CA MET A 392 -8.61 -9.55 -6.48
C MET A 392 -7.81 -8.39 -5.90
N CYS A 393 -7.00 -7.78 -6.77
CA CYS A 393 -6.23 -6.60 -6.44
C CYS A 393 -5.97 -5.76 -7.69
N GLY A 394 -6.25 -4.45 -7.62
CA GLY A 394 -6.01 -3.55 -8.74
C GLY A 394 -6.75 -2.23 -8.63
N PRO A 395 -6.88 -1.49 -9.72
CA PRO A 395 -7.54 -0.18 -9.73
C PRO A 395 -9.01 -0.25 -9.26
N GLY A 396 -9.45 0.73 -8.45
CA GLY A 396 -10.80 0.78 -7.90
C GLY A 396 -11.93 0.57 -8.91
N PRO A 397 -11.91 1.19 -10.11
CA PRO A 397 -12.92 0.94 -11.13
C PRO A 397 -12.97 -0.52 -11.63
N MET A 398 -11.80 -1.19 -11.73
CA MET A 398 -11.71 -2.61 -12.07
C MET A 398 -12.32 -3.46 -10.95
N SER A 399 -11.89 -3.23 -9.71
CA SER A 399 -12.40 -3.98 -8.55
C SER A 399 -13.92 -3.86 -8.42
N LYS A 400 -14.46 -2.63 -8.61
CA LYS A 400 -15.91 -2.44 -8.60
C LYS A 400 -16.60 -3.22 -9.71
N ALA A 401 -16.11 -3.17 -10.94
CA ALA A 401 -16.72 -3.87 -12.07
C ALA A 401 -16.69 -5.39 -11.90
N VAL A 402 -15.62 -5.93 -11.32
CA VAL A 402 -15.53 -7.36 -10.96
C VAL A 402 -16.54 -7.71 -9.87
N GLN A 403 -16.61 -6.92 -8.79
CA GLN A 403 -17.58 -7.16 -7.71
C GLN A 403 -19.02 -7.10 -8.20
N ASP A 404 -19.40 -6.06 -8.97
CA ASP A 404 -20.76 -5.91 -9.52
C ASP A 404 -21.13 -7.12 -10.42
N MET A 405 -20.17 -7.66 -11.17
CA MET A 405 -20.37 -8.85 -11.99
C MET A 405 -20.55 -10.11 -11.13
N LEU A 406 -19.68 -10.35 -10.14
CA LEU A 406 -19.75 -11.50 -9.24
C LEU A 406 -21.04 -11.48 -8.41
N ASP A 407 -21.47 -10.32 -7.93
CA ASP A 407 -22.75 -10.14 -7.24
C ASP A 407 -23.93 -10.57 -8.15
N SER A 408 -23.88 -10.20 -9.43
CA SER A 408 -24.90 -10.62 -10.42
C SER A 408 -24.94 -12.12 -10.68
N LEU A 409 -23.86 -12.84 -10.38
CA LEU A 409 -23.76 -14.30 -10.45
C LEU A 409 -24.11 -15.00 -9.13
N GLY A 410 -24.47 -14.25 -8.09
CA GLY A 410 -24.84 -14.79 -6.78
C GLY A 410 -23.67 -15.20 -5.91
N VAL A 411 -22.46 -14.71 -6.21
CA VAL A 411 -21.26 -14.99 -5.40
C VAL A 411 -21.37 -14.30 -4.05
N ASP A 412 -21.19 -15.08 -2.98
CA ASP A 412 -21.21 -14.55 -1.62
C ASP A 412 -20.01 -13.60 -1.39
N PRO A 413 -20.19 -12.41 -0.79
CA PRO A 413 -19.12 -11.51 -0.45
C PRO A 413 -17.97 -12.16 0.37
N GLU A 414 -18.26 -13.17 1.17
CA GLU A 414 -17.26 -13.93 1.93
C GLU A 414 -16.33 -14.78 1.04
N SER A 415 -16.74 -15.08 -0.20
CA SER A 415 -15.94 -15.76 -1.21
C SER A 415 -15.06 -14.80 -2.03
N ILE A 416 -15.18 -13.48 -1.80
CA ILE A 416 -14.45 -12.45 -2.53
C ILE A 416 -13.43 -11.80 -1.60
N MET A 417 -12.18 -12.23 -1.68
CA MET A 417 -11.06 -11.63 -0.98
C MET A 417 -10.44 -10.52 -1.84
N PHE A 418 -10.23 -9.35 -1.27
CA PHE A 418 -9.63 -8.25 -2.02
C PHE A 418 -8.67 -7.40 -1.17
N ASP A 419 -7.61 -6.91 -1.81
CA ASP A 419 -6.73 -5.89 -1.26
C ASP A 419 -6.99 -4.56 -1.99
N ASN A 420 -7.33 -3.54 -1.21
CA ASN A 420 -7.72 -2.24 -1.75
C ASN A 420 -6.59 -1.23 -1.59
N PHE A 421 -6.06 -0.73 -2.67
CA PHE A 421 -4.98 0.27 -2.69
C PHE A 421 -5.47 1.73 -2.55
N GLY A 422 -6.66 1.96 -1.99
CA GLY A 422 -7.15 3.27 -1.60
C GLY A 422 -7.77 4.08 -2.73
#